data_231ef63a0c704584ab4583c732e9fb8d
#
_entry.id   231ef63a0c704584ab4583c732e9fb8d
#
_cell.length_a   1.000
_cell.length_b   1.000
_cell.length_c   1.000
_cell.angle_alpha   90.00
_cell.angle_beta   90.00
_cell.angle_gamma   90.00
#
_symmetry.space_group_name_H-M   'P 1'
#
loop_
_entity.id
_entity.type
_entity.pdbx_description
1 polymer ?
#
loop_
_entity_poly.entity_id
_entity_poly.type
_entity_poly.pdbx_seq_one_letter_code
_entity_poly.pdbx_strand_id
1 'polypeptide(L)'
;MVIADRNTSSVDNKKWFNRIDNVVDVPNLLEIQTESFEWLKGPGIVELIEEISPIEDFSGGRFEVRLIDHEIREPEFTEEQCREKEITYQAPLYITVQLVIKETQEIKEQVLFFGHLPLMTKTGTFIINGAERVIVSQLVRSPGAYFTTETDPATGRELCSAKLIPYRGAWIELETSNKDIISVKVDRKRKANITTLLRAIGWNSDQKIINEFKNVDVDSTHKFIKATLAREGKDVTQDEALIEFYKRLRPGEPPSV
;
A
#
# COMPACT_ATOMS: atom_id res chain seq x y z
N MET A 1 -36.34 4.59 27.98
CA MET A 1 -37.69 4.11 28.19
C MET A 1 -37.59 2.83 29.03
N VAL A 2 -37.81 2.99 30.34
CA VAL A 2 -37.66 1.90 31.31
C VAL A 2 -38.85 0.98 31.14
N ILE A 3 -38.64 -0.25 30.73
CA ILE A 3 -39.66 -1.29 30.69
C ILE A 3 -39.67 -1.96 32.06
N ALA A 4 -40.75 -1.74 32.77
CA ALA A 4 -41.01 -2.24 34.11
C ALA A 4 -40.92 -3.78 34.16
N ASP A 5 -40.17 -4.26 35.14
CA ASP A 5 -40.18 -5.64 35.60
C ASP A 5 -41.62 -6.07 35.92
N ARG A 6 -42.12 -7.02 35.15
CA ARG A 6 -43.28 -7.82 35.58
C ARG A 6 -42.75 -9.12 36.17
N ASN A 7 -42.54 -9.06 37.46
CA ASN A 7 -42.41 -10.23 38.31
C ASN A 7 -43.69 -11.07 38.19
N THR A 8 -43.62 -12.17 37.52
CA THR A 8 -44.70 -13.16 37.50
C THR A 8 -44.28 -14.40 38.24
N SER A 9 -45.07 -14.64 39.27
CA SER A 9 -45.10 -15.80 40.11
C SER A 9 -44.91 -17.15 39.43
N SER A 10 -44.15 -17.94 40.11
CA SER A 10 -43.82 -19.36 40.02
C SER A 10 -44.95 -20.31 39.63
N VAL A 11 -45.27 -20.53 38.38
CA VAL A 11 -45.95 -21.79 37.96
C VAL A 11 -45.72 -22.16 36.48
N ASP A 12 -44.97 -21.41 35.72
CA ASP A 12 -44.76 -21.78 34.33
C ASP A 12 -43.31 -22.19 34.06
N ASN A 13 -43.06 -23.49 34.01
CA ASN A 13 -41.84 -24.12 33.51
C ASN A 13 -41.69 -23.94 31.98
N LYS A 14 -42.31 -22.91 31.40
CA LYS A 14 -42.20 -22.57 29.99
C LYS A 14 -40.88 -21.81 29.75
N LYS A 15 -39.94 -22.44 29.06
CA LYS A 15 -38.77 -21.77 28.51
C LYS A 15 -39.20 -20.94 27.29
N TRP A 16 -39.13 -19.61 27.45
CA TRP A 16 -39.41 -18.68 26.37
C TRP A 16 -38.14 -18.48 25.55
N PHE A 17 -37.99 -19.20 24.46
CA PHE A 17 -36.83 -19.09 23.58
C PHE A 17 -36.78 -17.79 22.76
N ASN A 18 -37.85 -16.99 22.81
CA ASN A 18 -37.89 -15.65 22.19
C ASN A 18 -37.35 -14.53 23.10
N ARG A 19 -36.94 -14.87 24.32
CA ARG A 19 -36.29 -13.96 25.27
C ARG A 19 -34.96 -14.54 25.70
N ILE A 20 -34.02 -14.49 24.77
CA ILE A 20 -32.61 -14.70 25.10
C ILE A 20 -32.10 -13.34 25.54
N ASP A 21 -31.65 -13.21 26.79
CA ASP A 21 -30.95 -12.02 27.23
C ASP A 21 -29.74 -11.82 26.33
N ASN A 22 -29.50 -10.58 25.93
CA ASN A 22 -28.35 -10.26 25.12
C ASN A 22 -27.08 -10.60 25.92
N VAL A 23 -26.47 -11.73 25.60
CA VAL A 23 -25.22 -12.20 26.24
C VAL A 23 -24.04 -11.39 25.73
N VAL A 24 -24.16 -10.88 24.50
CA VAL A 24 -23.15 -10.03 23.85
C VAL A 24 -23.87 -8.90 23.12
N ASP A 25 -23.34 -7.69 23.24
CA ASP A 25 -23.84 -6.55 22.51
C ASP A 25 -23.68 -6.79 21.00
N VAL A 26 -24.66 -6.33 20.22
CA VAL A 26 -24.58 -6.41 18.76
C VAL A 26 -23.45 -5.49 18.29
N PRO A 27 -22.44 -6.00 17.60
CA PRO A 27 -21.34 -5.18 17.12
C PRO A 27 -21.87 -4.13 16.12
N ASN A 28 -21.22 -2.97 16.09
CA ASN A 28 -21.53 -1.95 15.10
C ASN A 28 -21.10 -2.43 13.72
N LEU A 29 -22.04 -2.81 12.88
CA LEU A 29 -21.76 -3.33 11.53
C LEU A 29 -21.20 -2.26 10.57
N LEU A 30 -21.27 -0.99 10.93
CA LEU A 30 -20.73 0.14 10.16
C LEU A 30 -19.34 0.59 10.64
N GLU A 31 -18.81 -0.03 11.69
CA GLU A 31 -17.56 0.38 12.32
C GLU A 31 -16.40 0.42 11.34
N ILE A 32 -16.27 -0.60 10.49
CA ILE A 32 -15.23 -0.66 9.44
C ILE A 32 -15.28 0.56 8.52
N GLN A 33 -16.48 1.02 8.16
CA GLN A 33 -16.66 2.17 7.28
C GLN A 33 -16.34 3.47 8.01
N THR A 34 -16.92 3.65 9.19
CA THR A 34 -16.80 4.90 9.95
C THR A 34 -15.39 5.11 10.49
N GLU A 35 -14.77 4.08 11.07
CA GLU A 35 -13.41 4.18 11.60
C GLU A 35 -12.38 4.44 10.50
N SER A 36 -12.49 3.76 9.34
CA SER A 36 -11.57 3.99 8.23
C SER A 36 -11.68 5.43 7.68
N PHE A 37 -12.87 6.02 7.70
CA PHE A 37 -13.06 7.40 7.27
C PHE A 37 -12.55 8.40 8.30
N GLU A 38 -12.77 8.15 9.60
CA GLU A 38 -12.19 8.97 10.67
C GLU A 38 -10.65 8.94 10.63
N TRP A 39 -10.07 7.75 10.43
CA TRP A 39 -8.64 7.61 10.22
C TRP A 39 -8.17 8.44 9.01
N LEU A 40 -8.89 8.39 7.88
CA LEU A 40 -8.54 9.16 6.69
C LEU A 40 -8.50 10.66 6.96
N LYS A 41 -9.52 11.21 7.66
CA LYS A 41 -9.61 12.66 7.97
C LYS A 41 -8.48 13.17 8.87
N GLY A 42 -7.93 12.32 9.70
CA GLY A 42 -6.85 12.65 10.63
C GLY A 42 -5.52 12.05 10.20
N PRO A 43 -5.11 10.91 10.80
CA PRO A 43 -3.80 10.31 10.55
C PRO A 43 -3.52 10.02 9.08
N GLY A 44 -4.52 9.59 8.30
CA GLY A 44 -4.32 9.20 6.91
C GLY A 44 -3.90 10.35 6.00
N ILE A 45 -4.46 11.55 6.17
CA ILE A 45 -4.03 12.73 5.42
C ILE A 45 -2.64 13.18 5.89
N VAL A 46 -2.33 13.07 7.19
CA VAL A 46 -1.00 13.41 7.72
C VAL A 46 0.07 12.49 7.12
N GLU A 47 -0.15 11.17 7.14
CA GLU A 47 0.77 10.21 6.51
C GLU A 47 0.97 10.51 5.02
N LEU A 48 -0.10 10.87 4.29
CA LEU A 48 -0.01 11.24 2.89
C LEU A 48 0.81 12.51 2.67
N ILE A 49 0.62 13.52 3.52
CA ILE A 49 1.37 14.77 3.49
C ILE A 49 2.86 14.50 3.75
N GLU A 50 3.19 13.69 4.75
CA GLU A 50 4.57 13.32 5.08
C GLU A 50 5.24 12.50 3.97
N GLU A 51 4.50 11.62 3.29
CA GLU A 51 5.03 10.81 2.17
C GLU A 51 5.36 11.67 0.94
N ILE A 52 4.56 12.70 0.66
CA ILE A 52 4.72 13.55 -0.53
C ILE A 52 5.70 14.71 -0.27
N SER A 53 5.77 15.20 0.96
CA SER A 53 6.59 16.34 1.35
C SER A 53 8.01 15.89 1.79
N PRO A 54 9.08 16.60 1.39
CA PRO A 54 9.10 17.79 0.56
C PRO A 54 9.05 17.51 -0.95
N ILE A 55 8.50 18.45 -1.72
CA ILE A 55 8.54 18.42 -3.18
C ILE A 55 9.65 19.37 -3.63
N GLU A 56 10.70 18.82 -4.21
CA GLU A 56 11.84 19.58 -4.70
C GLU A 56 11.73 19.85 -6.21
N ASP A 57 12.35 20.95 -6.68
CA ASP A 57 12.43 21.23 -8.11
C ASP A 57 13.35 20.21 -8.81
N PHE A 58 13.24 20.09 -10.13
CA PHE A 58 13.99 19.11 -10.93
C PHE A 58 15.53 19.25 -10.75
N SER A 59 16.02 20.45 -10.49
CA SER A 59 17.45 20.71 -10.22
C SER A 59 17.83 20.43 -8.76
N GLY A 60 16.86 20.23 -7.86
CA GLY A 60 17.04 19.99 -6.43
C GLY A 60 17.65 21.16 -5.65
N GLY A 61 17.92 22.29 -6.32
CA GLY A 61 18.78 23.32 -5.78
C GLY A 61 18.10 24.63 -5.38
N ARG A 62 16.95 24.98 -5.93
CA ARG A 62 16.41 26.34 -5.81
C ARG A 62 15.17 26.43 -4.94
N PHE A 63 14.20 25.57 -5.15
CA PHE A 63 12.90 25.63 -4.52
C PHE A 63 12.54 24.29 -3.86
N GLU A 64 11.91 24.41 -2.71
CA GLU A 64 11.35 23.27 -1.98
C GLU A 64 9.97 23.66 -1.45
N VAL A 65 8.97 22.84 -1.77
CA VAL A 65 7.61 23.02 -1.29
C VAL A 65 7.35 21.99 -0.20
N ARG A 66 7.00 22.46 0.99
CA ARG A 66 6.65 21.63 2.14
C ARG A 66 5.16 21.76 2.41
N LEU A 67 4.48 20.63 2.54
CA LEU A 67 3.13 20.55 3.05
C LEU A 67 3.25 20.35 4.57
N ILE A 68 2.61 21.20 5.36
CA ILE A 68 2.83 21.22 6.82
C ILE A 68 1.64 20.67 7.57
N ASP A 69 0.44 21.13 7.25
CA ASP A 69 -0.78 20.80 7.98
C ASP A 69 -1.99 20.86 7.07
N HIS A 70 -3.09 20.28 7.51
CA HIS A 70 -4.36 20.28 6.79
C HIS A 70 -5.50 20.71 7.69
N GLU A 71 -6.48 21.37 7.10
CA GLU A 71 -7.71 21.81 7.74
C GLU A 71 -8.92 21.42 6.89
N ILE A 72 -9.82 20.64 7.46
CA ILE A 72 -11.11 20.35 6.83
C ILE A 72 -12.12 21.29 7.45
N ARG A 73 -12.68 22.19 6.65
CA ARG A 73 -13.69 23.14 7.12
C ARG A 73 -15.09 22.56 7.08
N GLU A 74 -16.05 23.29 7.65
CA GLU A 74 -17.44 22.86 7.66
C GLU A 74 -18.02 22.80 6.23
N PRO A 75 -18.89 21.81 5.95
CA PRO A 75 -19.57 21.70 4.68
C PRO A 75 -20.54 22.87 4.48
N GLU A 76 -20.66 23.34 3.24
CA GLU A 76 -21.55 24.45 2.88
C GLU A 76 -23.05 24.06 2.95
N PHE A 77 -23.36 22.80 2.67
CA PHE A 77 -24.72 22.26 2.62
C PHE A 77 -24.87 21.07 3.56
N THR A 78 -26.08 20.91 4.11
CA THR A 78 -26.44 19.74 4.91
C THR A 78 -26.69 18.51 4.01
N GLU A 79 -26.71 17.31 4.62
CA GLU A 79 -26.99 16.07 3.91
C GLU A 79 -28.33 16.11 3.15
N GLU A 80 -29.40 16.68 3.78
CA GLU A 80 -30.72 16.79 3.16
C GLU A 80 -30.72 17.74 1.98
N GLN A 81 -30.08 18.90 2.12
CA GLN A 81 -29.94 19.88 1.05
C GLN A 81 -29.15 19.31 -0.13
N CYS A 82 -28.15 18.48 0.13
CA CYS A 82 -27.38 17.83 -0.92
C CYS A 82 -28.20 16.82 -1.72
N ARG A 83 -29.10 16.08 -1.05
CA ARG A 83 -30.05 15.17 -1.74
C ARG A 83 -31.06 15.94 -2.59
N GLU A 84 -31.65 17.01 -2.04
CA GLU A 84 -32.66 17.80 -2.75
C GLU A 84 -32.08 18.55 -3.95
N LYS A 85 -30.86 19.08 -3.83
CA LYS A 85 -30.20 19.86 -4.88
C LYS A 85 -29.37 19.04 -5.86
N GLU A 86 -29.34 17.71 -5.68
CA GLU A 86 -28.55 16.79 -6.48
C GLU A 86 -27.05 17.14 -6.51
N ILE A 87 -26.50 17.59 -5.39
CA ILE A 87 -25.10 17.94 -5.22
C ILE A 87 -24.36 16.96 -4.30
N THR A 88 -23.05 17.03 -4.29
CA THR A 88 -22.20 16.16 -3.44
C THR A 88 -22.06 16.76 -2.04
N TYR A 89 -22.25 15.93 -0.99
CA TYR A 89 -21.97 16.29 0.38
C TYR A 89 -20.47 16.28 0.62
N GLN A 90 -19.86 17.45 0.74
CA GLN A 90 -18.41 17.62 0.78
C GLN A 90 -17.99 18.79 1.64
N ALA A 91 -16.76 18.76 2.12
CA ALA A 91 -16.13 19.85 2.86
C ALA A 91 -14.89 20.35 2.12
N PRO A 92 -14.59 21.66 2.19
CA PRO A 92 -13.38 22.20 1.62
C PRO A 92 -12.17 21.80 2.46
N LEU A 93 -11.16 21.25 1.79
CA LEU A 93 -9.86 20.90 2.37
C LEU A 93 -8.86 21.99 2.04
N TYR A 94 -8.21 22.51 3.07
CA TYR A 94 -7.11 23.45 2.98
C TYR A 94 -5.83 22.82 3.46
N ILE A 95 -4.72 23.19 2.84
CA ILE A 95 -3.38 22.73 3.23
C ILE A 95 -2.50 23.96 3.47
N THR A 96 -1.79 23.95 4.58
CA THR A 96 -0.75 24.91 4.88
C THR A 96 0.52 24.52 4.15
N VAL A 97 0.95 25.38 3.24
CA VAL A 97 2.09 25.13 2.35
C VAL A 97 3.20 26.13 2.64
N GLN A 98 4.41 25.64 2.77
CA GLN A 98 5.62 26.46 2.88
C GLN A 98 6.46 26.33 1.60
N LEU A 99 6.78 27.45 0.99
CA LEU A 99 7.77 27.54 -0.07
C LEU A 99 9.10 27.99 0.53
N VAL A 100 10.10 27.15 0.44
CA VAL A 100 11.48 27.42 0.85
C VAL A 100 12.31 27.78 -0.38
N ILE A 101 12.87 28.97 -0.41
CA ILE A 101 13.80 29.43 -1.44
C ILE A 101 15.21 29.19 -0.93
N LYS A 102 15.88 28.13 -1.41
CA LYS A 102 17.19 27.69 -0.90
C LYS A 102 18.29 28.73 -1.09
N GLU A 103 18.24 29.53 -2.17
CA GLU A 103 19.23 30.58 -2.47
C GLU A 103 19.18 31.73 -1.47
N THR A 104 18.01 32.19 -1.10
CA THR A 104 17.82 33.35 -0.20
C THR A 104 17.48 32.94 1.23
N GLN A 105 17.23 31.64 1.48
CA GLN A 105 16.74 31.10 2.74
C GLN A 105 15.42 31.73 3.22
N GLU A 106 14.65 32.27 2.29
CA GLU A 106 13.32 32.80 2.57
C GLU A 106 12.31 31.64 2.67
N ILE A 107 11.45 31.71 3.67
CA ILE A 107 10.32 30.80 3.83
C ILE A 107 9.04 31.61 3.70
N LYS A 108 8.18 31.24 2.76
CA LYS A 108 6.86 31.83 2.57
C LYS A 108 5.80 30.78 2.89
N GLU A 109 4.93 31.11 3.81
CA GLU A 109 3.83 30.22 4.22
C GLU A 109 2.49 30.78 3.76
N GLN A 110 1.63 29.91 3.26
CA GLN A 110 0.30 30.24 2.83
C GLN A 110 -0.65 29.06 2.97
N VAL A 111 -1.88 29.34 3.43
CA VAL A 111 -2.96 28.36 3.43
C VAL A 111 -3.63 28.36 2.06
N LEU A 112 -3.63 27.22 1.39
CA LEU A 112 -4.17 27.04 0.05
C LEU A 112 -5.38 26.12 0.06
N PHE A 113 -6.41 26.49 -0.70
CA PHE A 113 -7.50 25.59 -1.00
C PHE A 113 -7.00 24.45 -1.90
N PHE A 114 -7.09 23.24 -1.38
CA PHE A 114 -6.60 22.05 -2.10
C PHE A 114 -7.71 21.37 -2.92
N GLY A 115 -8.91 21.33 -2.39
CA GLY A 115 -10.05 20.72 -3.05
C GLY A 115 -11.21 20.46 -2.11
N HIS A 116 -12.20 19.74 -2.60
CA HIS A 116 -13.33 19.30 -1.79
C HIS A 116 -13.20 17.82 -1.44
N LEU A 117 -13.29 17.51 -0.16
CA LEU A 117 -13.32 16.13 0.34
C LEU A 117 -14.77 15.70 0.53
N PRO A 118 -15.25 14.66 -0.15
CA PRO A 118 -16.57 14.10 0.14
C PRO A 118 -16.65 13.62 1.59
N LEU A 119 -17.74 13.95 2.27
CA LEU A 119 -17.95 13.57 3.65
C LEU A 119 -18.86 12.34 3.76
N MET A 120 -18.56 11.50 4.74
CA MET A 120 -19.39 10.36 5.10
C MET A 120 -20.56 10.81 5.95
N THR A 121 -21.74 10.27 5.67
CA THR A 121 -22.95 10.50 6.49
C THR A 121 -22.88 9.66 7.79
N LYS A 122 -23.77 9.92 8.71
CA LYS A 122 -23.89 9.15 9.96
C LYS A 122 -24.21 7.67 9.74
N THR A 123 -24.72 7.33 8.57
CA THR A 123 -25.06 5.95 8.18
C THR A 123 -23.95 5.23 7.40
N GLY A 124 -22.76 5.83 7.31
CA GLY A 124 -21.61 5.22 6.61
C GLY A 124 -21.70 5.30 5.09
N THR A 125 -22.54 6.18 4.55
CA THR A 125 -22.73 6.40 3.12
C THR A 125 -22.10 7.72 2.66
N PHE A 126 -21.94 7.91 1.35
CA PHE A 126 -21.56 9.17 0.74
C PHE A 126 -22.70 9.65 -0.16
N ILE A 127 -22.95 10.95 -0.18
CA ILE A 127 -23.91 11.55 -1.10
C ILE A 127 -23.11 12.18 -2.24
N ILE A 128 -23.21 11.58 -3.42
CA ILE A 128 -22.54 12.04 -4.64
C ILE A 128 -23.58 12.39 -5.68
N ASN A 129 -23.64 13.66 -6.07
CA ASN A 129 -24.65 14.19 -6.98
C ASN A 129 -26.08 13.81 -6.55
N GLY A 130 -26.38 13.97 -5.26
CA GLY A 130 -27.68 13.65 -4.67
C GLY A 130 -27.94 12.16 -4.39
N ALA A 131 -27.16 11.25 -4.97
CA ALA A 131 -27.33 9.82 -4.81
C ALA A 131 -26.49 9.29 -3.64
N GLU A 132 -27.10 8.51 -2.74
CA GLU A 132 -26.37 7.79 -1.71
C GLU A 132 -25.59 6.63 -2.28
N ARG A 133 -24.31 6.56 -1.91
CA ARG A 133 -23.36 5.54 -2.34
C ARG A 133 -22.60 4.98 -1.17
N VAL A 134 -22.24 3.72 -1.23
CA VAL A 134 -21.43 3.03 -0.23
C VAL A 134 -20.13 2.56 -0.86
N ILE A 135 -19.03 2.72 -0.16
CA ILE A 135 -17.76 2.11 -0.53
C ILE A 135 -17.81 0.64 -0.09
N VAL A 136 -17.75 -0.27 -1.06
CA VAL A 136 -17.75 -1.70 -0.78
C VAL A 136 -16.32 -2.12 -0.41
N SER A 137 -16.15 -2.70 0.78
CA SER A 137 -14.89 -3.27 1.23
C SER A 137 -14.45 -4.40 0.31
N GLN A 138 -13.18 -4.38 -0.12
CA GLN A 138 -12.60 -5.40 -0.97
C GLN A 138 -11.55 -6.18 -0.19
N LEU A 139 -11.60 -7.51 -0.31
CA LEU A 139 -10.55 -8.37 0.23
C LEU A 139 -9.37 -8.39 -0.72
N VAL A 140 -8.20 -8.00 -0.20
CA VAL A 140 -6.93 -8.06 -0.89
C VAL A 140 -5.98 -8.98 -0.13
N ARG A 141 -4.94 -9.48 -0.81
CA ARG A 141 -3.89 -10.22 -0.13
C ARG A 141 -3.15 -9.31 0.84
N SER A 142 -2.90 -9.79 2.04
CA SER A 142 -2.10 -9.04 3.01
C SER A 142 -0.66 -8.85 2.51
N PRO A 143 0.00 -7.75 2.88
CA PRO A 143 1.43 -7.59 2.64
C PRO A 143 2.21 -8.73 3.30
N GLY A 144 3.28 -9.18 2.64
CA GLY A 144 4.12 -10.24 3.17
C GLY A 144 4.85 -11.04 2.09
N ALA A 145 5.54 -12.09 2.53
CA ALA A 145 6.24 -13.03 1.65
C ALA A 145 5.44 -14.34 1.57
N TYR A 146 5.14 -14.75 0.35
CA TYR A 146 4.39 -15.97 0.05
C TYR A 146 5.30 -16.94 -0.70
N PHE A 147 5.45 -18.15 -0.18
CA PHE A 147 6.28 -19.18 -0.75
C PHE A 147 5.40 -20.30 -1.31
N THR A 148 5.72 -20.75 -2.51
CA THR A 148 5.06 -21.90 -3.15
C THR A 148 6.10 -22.80 -3.76
N THR A 149 5.84 -24.11 -3.73
CA THR A 149 6.68 -25.13 -4.34
C THR A 149 5.84 -25.90 -5.35
N GLU A 150 6.36 -26.05 -6.56
CA GLU A 150 5.72 -26.81 -7.65
C GLU A 150 6.69 -27.85 -8.16
N THR A 151 6.20 -29.06 -8.43
CA THR A 151 7.02 -30.12 -9.02
C THR A 151 6.97 -29.98 -10.53
N ASP A 152 8.14 -29.83 -11.17
CA ASP A 152 8.24 -29.80 -12.62
C ASP A 152 7.89 -31.20 -13.22
N PRO A 153 6.85 -31.28 -14.03
CA PRO A 153 6.40 -32.57 -14.57
C PRO A 153 7.40 -33.23 -15.49
N ALA A 154 8.35 -32.49 -16.08
CA ALA A 154 9.33 -33.01 -17.01
C ALA A 154 10.56 -33.62 -16.31
N THR A 155 11.01 -33.00 -15.23
CA THR A 155 12.23 -33.38 -14.51
C THR A 155 12.00 -33.99 -13.14
N GLY A 156 10.76 -33.86 -12.59
CA GLY A 156 10.42 -34.28 -11.22
C GLY A 156 11.06 -33.44 -10.13
N ARG A 157 11.71 -32.30 -10.48
CA ARG A 157 12.36 -31.42 -9.53
C ARG A 157 11.36 -30.47 -8.89
N GLU A 158 11.57 -30.16 -7.64
CA GLU A 158 10.83 -29.12 -6.94
C GLU A 158 11.38 -27.75 -7.32
N LEU A 159 10.50 -26.91 -7.86
CA LEU A 159 10.77 -25.52 -8.18
C LEU A 159 10.09 -24.65 -7.14
N CYS A 160 10.88 -23.80 -6.52
CA CYS A 160 10.38 -22.86 -5.51
C CYS A 160 10.09 -21.50 -6.14
N SER A 161 9.00 -20.91 -5.74
CA SER A 161 8.71 -19.51 -6.05
C SER A 161 8.35 -18.73 -4.78
N ALA A 162 8.75 -17.47 -4.75
CA ALA A 162 8.43 -16.55 -3.68
C ALA A 162 7.83 -15.27 -4.28
N LYS A 163 6.75 -14.78 -3.65
CA LYS A 163 6.12 -13.52 -3.99
C LYS A 163 6.20 -12.58 -2.81
N LEU A 164 6.84 -11.44 -3.01
CA LEU A 164 6.88 -10.36 -2.04
C LEU A 164 5.80 -9.35 -2.42
N ILE A 165 4.81 -9.22 -1.55
CA ILE A 165 3.70 -8.29 -1.71
C ILE A 165 3.90 -7.17 -0.71
N PRO A 166 4.23 -5.94 -1.15
CA PRO A 166 4.34 -4.80 -0.26
C PRO A 166 2.95 -4.28 0.12
N TYR A 167 2.90 -3.45 1.15
CA TYR A 167 1.68 -2.70 1.50
C TYR A 167 1.24 -1.80 0.33
N ARG A 168 2.21 -1.15 -0.32
CA ARG A 168 2.01 -0.30 -1.49
C ARG A 168 3.17 -0.47 -2.46
N GLY A 169 2.88 -0.59 -3.75
CA GLY A 169 3.88 -0.69 -4.80
C GLY A 169 3.83 -1.99 -5.60
N ALA A 170 4.85 -2.20 -6.41
CA ALA A 170 4.95 -3.33 -7.31
C ALA A 170 5.30 -4.64 -6.57
N TRP A 171 4.76 -5.75 -7.04
CA TRP A 171 5.10 -7.08 -6.52
C TRP A 171 6.44 -7.55 -7.07
N ILE A 172 7.20 -8.23 -6.24
CA ILE A 172 8.42 -8.93 -6.64
C ILE A 172 8.15 -10.42 -6.59
N GLU A 173 8.37 -11.09 -7.72
CA GLU A 173 8.26 -12.55 -7.82
C GLU A 173 9.64 -13.14 -8.09
N LEU A 174 10.06 -14.07 -7.26
CA LEU A 174 11.30 -14.81 -7.38
C LEU A 174 10.96 -16.24 -7.81
N GLU A 175 11.65 -16.78 -8.78
CA GLU A 175 11.42 -18.13 -9.28
C GLU A 175 12.75 -18.85 -9.47
N THR A 176 12.84 -20.08 -8.99
CA THR A 176 13.94 -20.99 -9.31
C THR A 176 13.68 -21.71 -10.64
N SER A 177 14.71 -22.10 -11.32
CA SER A 177 14.62 -22.86 -12.58
C SER A 177 15.33 -24.21 -12.46
N ASN A 178 15.05 -25.12 -13.39
CA ASN A 178 15.72 -26.44 -13.49
C ASN A 178 17.26 -26.37 -13.68
N LYS A 179 17.79 -25.19 -14.00
CA LYS A 179 19.22 -24.91 -14.18
C LYS A 179 19.85 -24.25 -12.95
N ASP A 180 19.21 -24.33 -11.79
CA ASP A 180 19.63 -23.69 -10.53
C ASP A 180 19.80 -22.17 -10.61
N ILE A 181 19.02 -21.54 -11.48
CA ILE A 181 19.06 -20.09 -11.66
C ILE A 181 17.86 -19.48 -10.97
N ILE A 182 18.11 -18.41 -10.19
CA ILE A 182 17.06 -17.60 -9.58
C ILE A 182 16.78 -16.42 -10.50
N SER A 183 15.55 -16.32 -10.94
CA SER A 183 15.04 -15.20 -11.71
C SER A 183 14.08 -14.33 -10.88
N VAL A 184 14.05 -13.03 -11.19
CA VAL A 184 13.16 -12.07 -10.58
C VAL A 184 12.27 -11.42 -11.63
N LYS A 185 11.00 -11.23 -11.29
CA LYS A 185 10.04 -10.41 -12.02
C LYS A 185 9.55 -9.30 -11.10
N VAL A 186 9.51 -8.10 -11.60
CA VAL A 186 8.89 -6.96 -10.90
C VAL A 186 7.67 -6.55 -11.71
N ASP A 187 6.53 -6.41 -11.03
CA ASP A 187 5.24 -6.03 -11.62
C ASP A 187 4.87 -6.86 -12.87
N ARG A 188 5.10 -8.19 -12.82
CA ARG A 188 4.85 -9.13 -13.93
C ARG A 188 5.57 -8.80 -15.23
N LYS A 189 6.59 -7.94 -15.20
CA LYS A 189 7.43 -7.61 -16.36
C LYS A 189 8.39 -8.74 -16.70
N ARG A 190 9.29 -8.51 -17.68
CA ARG A 190 10.25 -9.51 -18.15
C ARG A 190 11.18 -10.00 -17.03
N LYS A 191 11.47 -11.31 -17.03
CA LYS A 191 12.40 -11.91 -16.07
C LYS A 191 13.80 -11.29 -16.18
N ALA A 192 14.41 -11.02 -15.03
CA ALA A 192 15.82 -10.67 -14.86
C ALA A 192 16.50 -11.72 -13.98
N ASN A 193 17.82 -11.75 -13.94
CA ASN A 193 18.53 -12.54 -12.94
C ASN A 193 18.43 -11.82 -11.57
N ILE A 194 18.35 -12.59 -10.49
CA ILE A 194 18.31 -12.00 -9.15
C ILE A 194 19.59 -11.20 -8.85
N THR A 195 20.74 -11.65 -9.38
CA THR A 195 22.03 -10.98 -9.22
C THR A 195 22.03 -9.57 -9.79
N THR A 196 21.37 -9.34 -10.92
CA THR A 196 21.19 -7.98 -11.48
C THR A 196 20.39 -7.08 -10.53
N LEU A 197 19.32 -7.59 -9.90
CA LEU A 197 18.56 -6.83 -8.89
C LEU A 197 19.43 -6.53 -7.67
N LEU A 198 20.17 -7.50 -7.16
CA LEU A 198 21.03 -7.33 -5.99
C LEU A 198 22.11 -6.28 -6.24
N ARG A 199 22.71 -6.24 -7.44
CA ARG A 199 23.66 -5.20 -7.83
C ARG A 199 23.01 -3.82 -7.90
N ALA A 200 21.80 -3.74 -8.48
CA ALA A 200 21.04 -2.49 -8.55
C ALA A 200 20.73 -1.91 -7.16
N ILE A 201 20.51 -2.78 -6.16
CA ILE A 201 20.25 -2.38 -4.76
C ILE A 201 21.55 -1.96 -4.02
N GLY A 202 22.74 -2.29 -4.57
CA GLY A 202 24.02 -1.85 -4.00
C GLY A 202 24.98 -2.96 -3.61
N TRP A 203 24.71 -4.23 -3.96
CA TRP A 203 25.67 -5.33 -3.76
C TRP A 203 26.59 -5.46 -4.97
N ASN A 204 27.59 -4.58 -5.03
CA ASN A 204 28.40 -4.28 -6.22
C ASN A 204 29.40 -5.39 -6.62
N SER A 205 29.64 -6.40 -5.79
CA SER A 205 30.64 -7.43 -6.11
C SER A 205 30.12 -8.85 -5.89
N ASP A 206 30.56 -9.79 -6.74
CA ASP A 206 30.24 -11.20 -6.62
C ASP A 206 30.57 -11.78 -5.26
N GLN A 207 31.71 -11.37 -4.69
CA GLN A 207 32.15 -11.82 -3.38
C GLN A 207 31.20 -11.37 -2.26
N LYS A 208 30.67 -10.14 -2.35
CA LYS A 208 29.66 -9.65 -1.40
C LYS A 208 28.40 -10.51 -1.47
N ILE A 209 27.89 -10.74 -2.68
CA ILE A 209 26.68 -11.56 -2.90
C ILE A 209 26.91 -12.98 -2.38
N ILE A 210 28.04 -13.63 -2.73
CA ILE A 210 28.35 -14.99 -2.28
C ILE A 210 28.47 -15.07 -0.75
N ASN A 211 29.12 -14.08 -0.13
CA ASN A 211 29.32 -14.08 1.32
C ASN A 211 27.99 -13.92 2.08
N GLU A 212 27.10 -13.09 1.57
CA GLU A 212 25.79 -12.86 2.20
C GLU A 212 24.93 -14.13 2.18
N PHE A 213 24.93 -14.86 1.06
CA PHE A 213 24.15 -16.09 0.91
C PHE A 213 24.88 -17.36 1.34
N LYS A 214 26.13 -17.26 1.83
CA LYS A 214 26.96 -18.42 2.19
C LYS A 214 26.29 -19.38 3.18
N ASN A 215 25.54 -18.82 4.13
CA ASN A 215 24.88 -19.58 5.19
C ASN A 215 23.53 -20.18 4.75
N VAL A 216 22.97 -19.73 3.63
CA VAL A 216 21.66 -20.14 3.13
C VAL A 216 21.80 -21.07 1.94
N ASP A 217 22.74 -20.78 1.02
CA ASP A 217 23.03 -21.60 -0.18
C ASP A 217 24.03 -22.72 0.19
N VAL A 218 23.60 -23.60 1.13
CA VAL A 218 24.47 -24.66 1.71
C VAL A 218 24.45 -25.97 0.96
N ASP A 219 23.43 -26.20 0.09
CA ASP A 219 23.32 -27.45 -0.66
C ASP A 219 24.60 -27.70 -1.49
N SER A 220 25.14 -28.92 -1.40
CA SER A 220 26.34 -29.30 -2.13
C SER A 220 26.10 -29.53 -3.64
N THR A 221 24.88 -29.94 -3.98
CA THR A 221 24.47 -30.32 -5.33
C THR A 221 23.93 -29.14 -6.12
N HIS A 222 23.19 -28.24 -5.46
CA HIS A 222 22.50 -27.14 -6.07
C HIS A 222 22.95 -25.81 -5.47
N LYS A 223 23.82 -25.07 -6.17
CA LYS A 223 24.36 -23.76 -5.80
C LYS A 223 23.69 -22.66 -6.63
N PHE A 224 22.51 -22.20 -6.18
CA PHE A 224 21.67 -21.27 -6.93
C PHE A 224 22.35 -19.94 -7.20
N ILE A 225 22.97 -19.34 -6.20
CA ILE A 225 23.64 -18.03 -6.35
C ILE A 225 24.83 -18.12 -7.30
N LYS A 226 25.70 -19.14 -7.12
CA LYS A 226 26.86 -19.33 -7.98
C LYS A 226 26.46 -19.64 -9.43
N ALA A 227 25.44 -20.47 -9.63
CA ALA A 227 24.93 -20.79 -10.96
C ALA A 227 24.32 -19.55 -11.65
N THR A 228 23.64 -18.71 -10.89
CA THR A 228 23.07 -17.47 -11.41
C THR A 228 24.16 -16.46 -11.81
N LEU A 229 25.21 -16.29 -10.97
CA LEU A 229 26.37 -15.45 -11.28
C LEU A 229 27.13 -15.95 -12.51
N ALA A 230 27.36 -17.26 -12.61
CA ALA A 230 28.02 -17.88 -13.77
C ALA A 230 27.26 -17.64 -15.08
N ARG A 231 25.94 -17.58 -15.03
CA ARG A 231 25.10 -17.24 -16.18
C ARG A 231 25.20 -15.79 -16.60
N GLU A 232 25.35 -14.86 -15.66
CA GLU A 232 25.49 -13.44 -15.91
C GLU A 232 26.80 -13.14 -16.67
N GLY A 233 27.86 -13.86 -16.35
CA GLY A 233 29.09 -13.96 -17.14
C GLY A 233 29.95 -12.70 -17.24
N LYS A 234 29.57 -11.58 -16.60
CA LYS A 234 30.30 -10.29 -16.55
C LYS A 234 30.09 -9.64 -15.19
N ASP A 235 31.13 -9.01 -14.69
CA ASP A 235 31.01 -8.07 -13.59
C ASP A 235 30.27 -6.83 -14.09
N VAL A 236 28.98 -6.77 -13.77
CA VAL A 236 28.10 -5.65 -14.10
C VAL A 236 28.22 -4.63 -12.98
N THR A 237 28.45 -3.38 -13.30
CA THR A 237 28.46 -2.29 -12.31
C THR A 237 27.04 -2.00 -11.81
N GLN A 238 26.94 -1.27 -10.69
CA GLN A 238 25.62 -0.88 -10.14
C GLN A 238 24.80 -0.08 -11.15
N ASP A 239 25.44 0.89 -11.83
CA ASP A 239 24.79 1.75 -12.80
C ASP A 239 24.30 0.97 -14.02
N GLU A 240 25.12 0.03 -14.51
CA GLU A 240 24.72 -0.86 -15.61
C GLU A 240 23.54 -1.75 -15.21
N ALA A 241 23.55 -2.27 -13.98
CA ALA A 241 22.45 -3.07 -13.44
C ALA A 241 21.15 -2.27 -13.32
N LEU A 242 21.23 -1.02 -12.84
CA LEU A 242 20.10 -0.08 -12.77
C LEU A 242 19.55 0.21 -14.16
N ILE A 243 20.41 0.52 -15.12
CA ILE A 243 20.02 0.78 -16.52
C ILE A 243 19.36 -0.48 -17.15
N GLU A 244 19.94 -1.65 -16.93
CA GLU A 244 19.36 -2.90 -17.45
C GLU A 244 17.97 -3.16 -16.84
N PHE A 245 17.83 -2.93 -15.53
CA PHE A 245 16.55 -3.10 -14.82
C PHE A 245 15.52 -2.07 -15.30
N TYR A 246 15.92 -0.80 -15.46
CA TYR A 246 15.08 0.26 -15.99
C TYR A 246 14.53 -0.06 -17.38
N LYS A 247 15.38 -0.52 -18.30
CA LYS A 247 14.96 -0.94 -19.65
C LYS A 247 13.92 -2.06 -19.65
N ARG A 248 13.95 -2.93 -18.63
CA ARG A 248 12.97 -4.02 -18.48
C ARG A 248 11.65 -3.54 -17.91
N LEU A 249 11.70 -2.59 -16.98
CA LEU A 249 10.51 -2.00 -16.35
C LEU A 249 9.80 -1.03 -17.30
N ARG A 250 10.55 -0.25 -18.07
CA ARG A 250 10.02 0.77 -19.00
C ARG A 250 10.59 0.59 -20.41
N PRO A 251 10.11 -0.43 -21.15
CA PRO A 251 10.58 -0.65 -22.51
C PRO A 251 10.16 0.52 -23.41
N GLY A 252 11.13 1.12 -24.10
CA GLY A 252 10.90 2.23 -25.04
C GLY A 252 11.25 3.62 -24.50
N GLU A 253 11.52 3.75 -23.21
CA GLU A 253 12.04 5.01 -22.66
C GLU A 253 13.59 4.98 -22.62
N PRO A 254 14.27 6.06 -23.03
CA PRO A 254 15.71 6.12 -22.91
C PRO A 254 16.09 6.17 -21.42
N PRO A 255 17.04 5.34 -20.96
CA PRO A 255 17.52 5.41 -19.59
C PRO A 255 18.32 6.68 -19.41
N SER A 256 17.90 7.52 -18.46
CA SER A 256 18.69 8.64 -17.93
C SER A 256 19.14 8.27 -16.52
N VAL A 257 20.43 8.39 -16.26
CA VAL A 257 21.02 8.28 -14.92
C VAL A 257 21.09 9.68 -14.33
#